data_766f6d891f25ba4207b76a284b51e0d1
#
_entry.id   766f6d891f25ba4207b76a284b51e0d1
#
_cell.length_a   1.000
_cell.length_b   1.000
_cell.length_c   1.000
_cell.angle_alpha   90.00
_cell.angle_beta   90.00
_cell.angle_gamma   90.00
#
_symmetry.space_group_name_H-M   'P 1'
#
loop_
_entity.id
_entity.type
_entity.pdbx_description
1 polymer ?
#
loop_
_entity_poly.entity_id
_entity_poly.type
_entity_poly.pdbx_seq_one_letter_code
_entity_poly.pdbx_strand_id
1 'polypeptide(L)'
;MPSVFVLNGPNLNLLGSREPATYGSETLADLEARLQGLCDARGIELLFRQSNHEGELVAWIHDAGAAGTPVILNAGAYTHTSIALRDAITGANASVVEVHISNVHAREHFRHRSTISAVARGVILGFGLRSYELALEALFPSSEQGTSRFLP
;
A
#
# COMPACT_ATOMS: atom_id res chain seq x y z
N MET A 1 6.48 -4.72 -19.67
CA MET A 1 5.97 -5.50 -18.53
C MET A 1 5.48 -4.56 -17.46
N PRO A 2 4.22 -4.64 -17.06
CA PRO A 2 3.72 -3.78 -15.98
C PRO A 2 4.43 -4.08 -14.65
N SER A 3 4.53 -3.07 -13.82
CA SER A 3 5.20 -3.16 -12.53
C SER A 3 4.32 -2.55 -11.44
N VAL A 4 4.55 -2.95 -10.21
CA VAL A 4 3.90 -2.33 -9.05
C VAL A 4 4.91 -2.25 -7.90
N PHE A 5 4.97 -1.09 -7.25
CA PHE A 5 5.64 -0.96 -5.95
C PHE A 5 4.66 -1.32 -4.85
N VAL A 6 5.10 -2.14 -3.91
CA VAL A 6 4.40 -2.36 -2.65
C VAL A 6 5.32 -1.87 -1.54
N LEU A 7 4.97 -0.77 -0.93
CA LEU A 7 5.79 -0.08 0.06
C LEU A 7 5.17 -0.21 1.43
N ASN A 8 5.98 -0.64 2.38
CA ASN A 8 5.56 -0.90 3.75
C ASN A 8 6.38 -0.05 4.72
N GLY A 9 5.68 0.66 5.59
CA GLY A 9 6.27 1.59 6.53
C GLY A 9 6.76 0.97 7.83
N PRO A 10 6.94 1.83 8.86
CA PRO A 10 7.59 1.43 10.10
C PRO A 10 6.85 0.33 10.82
N ASN A 11 7.61 -0.53 11.44
CA ASN A 11 7.16 -1.65 12.28
C ASN A 11 6.45 -2.78 11.52
N LEU A 12 6.23 -2.67 10.22
CA LEU A 12 5.62 -3.75 9.43
C LEU A 12 6.56 -4.94 9.27
N ASN A 13 7.86 -4.75 9.48
CA ASN A 13 8.81 -5.86 9.59
C ASN A 13 8.52 -6.77 10.79
N LEU A 14 7.75 -6.29 11.77
CA LEU A 14 7.36 -7.06 12.96
C LEU A 14 6.01 -7.77 12.80
N LEU A 15 5.43 -7.72 11.60
CA LEU A 15 4.16 -8.37 11.30
C LEU A 15 4.26 -9.87 11.62
N GLY A 16 3.20 -10.40 12.26
CA GLY A 16 3.16 -11.80 12.72
C GLY A 16 3.56 -11.99 14.17
N SER A 17 4.38 -11.09 14.73
CA SER A 17 4.79 -11.13 16.14
C SER A 17 4.23 -9.95 16.95
N ARG A 18 3.75 -8.91 16.28
CA ARG A 18 3.23 -7.68 16.89
C ARG A 18 1.71 -7.68 16.84
N GLU A 19 1.08 -7.58 18.01
CA GLU A 19 -0.38 -7.47 18.14
C GLU A 19 -1.15 -8.45 17.24
N PRO A 20 -0.99 -9.79 17.45
CA PRO A 20 -1.63 -10.77 16.56
C PRO A 20 -3.15 -10.65 16.49
N ALA A 21 -3.80 -10.15 17.55
CA ALA A 21 -5.24 -9.92 17.57
C ALA A 21 -5.68 -8.84 16.56
N THR A 22 -4.79 -7.89 16.25
CA THR A 22 -5.07 -6.80 15.29
C THR A 22 -4.61 -7.13 13.88
N TYR A 23 -3.41 -7.72 13.74
CA TYR A 23 -2.73 -7.88 12.45
C TYR A 23 -2.67 -9.33 11.97
N GLY A 24 -3.06 -10.32 12.83
CA GLY A 24 -2.94 -11.74 12.52
C GLY A 24 -1.52 -12.27 12.75
N SER A 25 -1.31 -13.54 12.44
CA SER A 25 -0.03 -14.22 12.63
C SER A 25 0.83 -14.33 11.38
N GLU A 26 0.31 -13.94 10.21
CA GLU A 26 1.08 -13.96 8.98
C GLU A 26 2.15 -12.87 9.01
N THR A 27 3.31 -13.19 8.43
CA THR A 27 4.47 -12.29 8.42
C THR A 27 4.49 -11.43 7.15
N LEU A 28 5.37 -10.43 7.15
CA LEU A 28 5.61 -9.62 5.94
C LEU A 28 6.14 -10.50 4.80
N ALA A 29 6.97 -11.51 5.10
CA ALA A 29 7.46 -12.45 4.10
C ALA A 29 6.32 -13.30 3.52
N ASP A 30 5.34 -13.69 4.32
CA ASP A 30 4.15 -14.40 3.84
C ASP A 30 3.36 -13.52 2.87
N LEU A 31 3.21 -12.24 3.19
CA LEU A 31 2.55 -11.28 2.31
C LEU A 31 3.31 -11.14 0.99
N GLU A 32 4.62 -10.98 1.05
CA GLU A 32 5.44 -10.85 -0.15
C GLU A 32 5.28 -12.07 -1.05
N ALA A 33 5.36 -13.28 -0.48
CA ALA A 33 5.21 -14.52 -1.24
C ALA A 33 3.83 -14.62 -1.91
N ARG A 34 2.79 -14.22 -1.19
CA ARG A 34 1.42 -14.22 -1.71
C ARG A 34 1.26 -13.26 -2.89
N LEU A 35 1.75 -12.03 -2.74
CA LEU A 35 1.67 -11.03 -3.81
C LEU A 35 2.57 -11.41 -4.99
N GLN A 36 3.74 -12.01 -4.73
CA GLN A 36 4.63 -12.47 -5.80
C GLN A 36 3.92 -13.52 -6.67
N GLY A 37 3.24 -14.48 -6.04
CA GLY A 37 2.48 -15.49 -6.78
C GLY A 37 1.39 -14.88 -7.66
N LEU A 38 0.64 -13.91 -7.11
CA LEU A 38 -0.41 -13.23 -7.87
C LEU A 38 0.17 -12.40 -9.02
N CYS A 39 1.27 -11.72 -8.79
CA CYS A 39 1.94 -10.91 -9.81
C CYS A 39 2.54 -11.78 -10.91
N ASP A 40 3.18 -12.90 -10.53
CA ASP A 40 3.77 -13.86 -11.51
C ASP A 40 2.68 -14.40 -12.44
N ALA A 41 1.54 -14.78 -11.89
CA ALA A 41 0.43 -15.32 -12.66
C ALA A 41 -0.14 -14.30 -13.66
N ARG A 42 0.09 -13.01 -13.44
CA ARG A 42 -0.47 -11.91 -14.24
C ARG A 42 0.59 -11.16 -15.05
N GLY A 43 1.85 -11.62 -15.00
CA GLY A 43 2.95 -10.96 -15.70
C GLY A 43 3.27 -9.58 -15.19
N ILE A 44 3.12 -9.35 -13.89
CA ILE A 44 3.40 -8.06 -13.23
C ILE A 44 4.71 -8.20 -12.45
N GLU A 45 5.62 -7.25 -12.64
CA GLU A 45 6.84 -7.18 -11.83
C GLU A 45 6.51 -6.57 -10.46
N LEU A 46 6.83 -7.30 -9.39
CA LEU A 46 6.60 -6.84 -8.02
C LEU A 46 7.88 -6.23 -7.45
N LEU A 47 7.78 -5.00 -6.97
CA LEU A 47 8.84 -4.29 -6.26
C LEU A 47 8.40 -4.11 -4.82
N PHE A 48 8.68 -5.12 -3.98
CA PHE A 48 8.21 -5.18 -2.60
C PHE A 48 9.31 -4.67 -1.65
N ARG A 49 8.99 -3.66 -0.85
CA ARG A 49 9.96 -3.01 0.05
C ARG A 49 9.35 -2.66 1.39
N GLN A 50 10.18 -2.58 2.40
CA GLN A 50 9.80 -2.14 3.75
C GLN A 50 10.92 -1.28 4.32
N SER A 51 10.56 -0.21 5.02
CA SER A 51 11.52 0.61 5.77
C SER A 51 10.87 1.24 6.99
N ASN A 52 11.66 1.40 8.04
CA ASN A 52 11.29 2.20 9.20
C ASN A 52 11.62 3.68 8.99
N HIS A 53 12.34 4.02 7.93
CA HIS A 53 12.82 5.37 7.67
C HIS A 53 11.89 6.10 6.71
N GLU A 54 11.34 7.21 7.18
CA GLU A 54 10.43 8.03 6.39
C GLU A 54 11.07 8.49 5.08
N GLY A 55 12.34 8.90 5.14
CA GLY A 55 13.07 9.39 3.96
C GLY A 55 13.25 8.33 2.88
N GLU A 56 13.41 7.06 3.26
CA GLU A 56 13.47 5.97 2.28
C GLU A 56 12.13 5.79 1.55
N LEU A 57 11.04 5.85 2.30
CA LEU A 57 9.70 5.78 1.70
C LEU A 57 9.47 6.94 0.73
N VAL A 58 9.88 8.14 1.11
CA VAL A 58 9.82 9.33 0.25
C VAL A 58 10.59 9.09 -1.05
N ALA A 59 11.83 8.61 -0.95
CA ALA A 59 12.68 8.36 -2.12
C ALA A 59 12.06 7.30 -3.05
N TRP A 60 11.49 6.24 -2.50
CA TRP A 60 10.84 5.19 -3.29
C TRP A 60 9.58 5.70 -4.00
N ILE A 61 8.84 6.60 -3.37
CA ILE A 61 7.69 7.26 -4.03
C ILE A 61 8.17 8.12 -5.19
N HIS A 62 9.29 8.83 -5.03
CA HIS A 62 9.92 9.57 -6.14
C HIS A 62 10.29 8.65 -7.29
N ASP A 63 10.90 7.50 -6.99
CA ASP A 63 11.29 6.52 -8.00
C ASP A 63 10.06 6.00 -8.76
N ALA A 64 9.00 5.69 -8.03
CA ALA A 64 7.75 5.20 -8.63
C ALA A 64 7.12 6.26 -9.54
N GLY A 65 7.07 7.50 -9.10
CA GLY A 65 6.55 8.61 -9.89
C GLY A 65 7.34 8.82 -11.17
N ALA A 66 8.67 8.79 -11.09
CA ALA A 66 9.55 8.95 -12.24
C ALA A 66 9.40 7.81 -13.25
N ALA A 67 9.16 6.60 -12.77
CA ALA A 67 8.96 5.42 -13.63
C ALA A 67 7.52 5.27 -14.13
N GLY A 68 6.58 6.06 -13.63
CA GLY A 68 5.17 5.89 -13.93
C GLY A 68 4.59 4.59 -13.39
N THR A 69 5.18 4.05 -12.32
CA THR A 69 4.79 2.77 -11.72
C THR A 69 3.83 3.02 -10.57
N PRO A 70 2.66 2.38 -10.54
CA PRO A 70 1.72 2.54 -9.43
C PRO A 70 2.27 1.96 -8.13
N VAL A 71 1.77 2.50 -7.01
CA VAL A 71 2.21 2.17 -5.65
C VAL A 71 1.04 1.70 -4.81
N ILE A 72 1.23 0.58 -4.12
CA ILE A 72 0.39 0.19 -2.99
C ILE A 72 1.17 0.57 -1.74
N LEU A 73 0.65 1.50 -0.96
CA LEU A 73 1.37 2.07 0.18
C LEU A 73 0.64 1.79 1.49
N ASN A 74 1.30 1.02 2.35
CA ASN A 74 0.94 0.93 3.77
C ASN A 74 2.00 1.70 4.55
N ALA A 75 1.74 2.96 4.83
CA ALA A 75 2.71 3.83 5.48
C ALA A 75 2.83 3.59 7.00
N GLY A 76 2.05 2.64 7.54
CA GLY A 76 2.04 2.39 8.98
C GLY A 76 1.65 3.65 9.76
N ALA A 77 2.33 3.91 10.86
CA ALA A 77 2.04 5.09 11.68
C ALA A 77 2.33 6.41 10.97
N TYR A 78 3.19 6.42 9.96
CA TYR A 78 3.43 7.65 9.18
C TYR A 78 2.21 8.13 8.42
N THR A 79 1.23 7.26 8.21
CA THR A 79 -0.08 7.65 7.66
C THR A 79 -0.68 8.82 8.41
N HIS A 80 -0.50 8.86 9.74
CA HIS A 80 -1.17 9.79 10.62
C HIS A 80 -0.35 11.06 10.91
N THR A 81 0.91 11.10 10.47
CA THR A 81 1.86 12.16 10.84
C THR A 81 2.65 12.75 9.68
N SER A 82 2.86 12.01 8.60
CA SER A 82 3.83 12.41 7.59
C SER A 82 3.25 13.28 6.49
N ILE A 83 3.45 14.58 6.63
CA ILE A 83 3.21 15.52 5.53
C ILE A 83 4.25 15.29 4.41
N ALA A 84 5.45 14.84 4.77
CA ALA A 84 6.50 14.56 3.78
C ALA A 84 6.08 13.48 2.78
N LEU A 85 5.39 12.43 3.24
CA LEU A 85 4.87 11.40 2.34
C LEU A 85 3.77 11.97 1.43
N ARG A 86 2.87 12.78 1.99
CA ARG A 86 1.84 13.47 1.20
C ARG A 86 2.46 14.31 0.09
N ASP A 87 3.46 15.10 0.44
CA ASP A 87 4.13 15.99 -0.52
C ASP A 87 4.93 15.20 -1.55
N ALA A 88 5.50 14.04 -1.17
CA ALA A 88 6.19 13.17 -2.11
C ALA A 88 5.23 12.62 -3.17
N ILE A 89 4.06 12.18 -2.76
CA ILE A 89 3.02 11.66 -3.67
C ILE A 89 2.62 12.74 -4.67
N THR A 90 2.33 13.94 -4.20
CA THR A 90 1.92 15.06 -5.04
C THR A 90 3.07 15.53 -5.93
N GLY A 91 4.25 15.73 -5.34
CA GLY A 91 5.41 16.25 -6.05
C GLY A 91 5.94 15.33 -7.14
N ALA A 92 5.91 14.03 -6.90
CA ALA A 92 6.32 13.03 -7.89
C ALA A 92 5.20 12.66 -8.86
N ASN A 93 4.00 13.17 -8.67
CA ASN A 93 2.80 12.76 -9.41
C ASN A 93 2.63 11.24 -9.38
N ALA A 94 2.85 10.64 -8.22
CA ALA A 94 2.77 9.20 -8.04
C ALA A 94 1.31 8.74 -7.93
N SER A 95 1.03 7.58 -8.52
CA SER A 95 -0.28 6.95 -8.46
C SER A 95 -0.29 5.98 -7.28
N VAL A 96 -0.95 6.34 -6.18
CA VAL A 96 -0.88 5.60 -4.92
C VAL A 96 -2.26 5.11 -4.49
N VAL A 97 -2.35 3.83 -4.12
CA VAL A 97 -3.47 3.28 -3.37
C VAL A 97 -3.00 3.11 -1.93
N GLU A 98 -3.68 3.75 -1.00
CA GLU A 98 -3.42 3.62 0.43
C GLU A 98 -4.05 2.34 0.96
N VAL A 99 -3.26 1.55 1.71
CA VAL A 99 -3.71 0.27 2.26
C VAL A 99 -3.41 0.21 3.75
N HIS A 100 -4.36 -0.33 4.51
CA HIS A 100 -4.18 -0.68 5.93
C HIS A 100 -4.72 -2.08 6.19
N ILE A 101 -4.00 -2.83 7.02
CA ILE A 101 -4.40 -4.19 7.41
C ILE A 101 -5.63 -4.13 8.31
N SER A 102 -5.61 -3.24 9.32
CA SER A 102 -6.70 -3.09 10.27
C SER A 102 -7.72 -2.06 9.80
N ASN A 103 -8.91 -2.11 10.38
CA ASN A 103 -9.84 -0.99 10.26
C ASN A 103 -9.40 0.12 11.23
N VAL A 104 -8.70 1.12 10.71
CA VAL A 104 -8.14 2.20 11.52
C VAL A 104 -9.22 3.01 12.26
N HIS A 105 -10.44 3.01 11.75
CA HIS A 105 -11.56 3.72 12.38
C HIS A 105 -12.11 3.00 13.61
N ALA A 106 -11.76 1.73 13.80
CA ALA A 106 -12.11 0.95 14.98
C ALA A 106 -11.01 0.99 16.05
N ARG A 107 -9.97 1.78 15.83
CA ARG A 107 -8.81 1.88 16.72
C ARG A 107 -8.77 3.24 17.41
N GLU A 108 -7.62 3.59 18.00
CA GLU A 108 -7.46 4.86 18.72
C GLU A 108 -7.77 6.05 17.82
N HIS A 109 -8.31 7.10 18.41
CA HIS A 109 -8.74 8.30 17.67
C HIS A 109 -7.64 8.90 16.79
N PHE A 110 -6.38 8.88 17.25
CA PHE A 110 -5.27 9.42 16.46
C PHE A 110 -5.00 8.66 15.16
N ARG A 111 -5.59 7.46 14.97
CA ARG A 111 -5.48 6.69 13.74
C ARG A 111 -6.60 6.98 12.75
N HIS A 112 -7.59 7.78 13.11
CA HIS A 112 -8.74 8.05 12.25
C HIS A 112 -8.41 9.03 11.12
N ARG A 113 -7.30 9.76 11.23
CA ARG A 113 -6.91 10.76 10.26
C ARG A 113 -5.71 10.28 9.44
N SER A 114 -5.82 10.41 8.12
CA SER A 114 -4.73 10.13 7.20
C SER A 114 -4.25 11.42 6.55
N THR A 115 -2.93 11.61 6.49
CA THR A 115 -2.32 12.73 5.77
C THR A 115 -2.26 12.47 4.27
N ILE A 116 -2.40 11.21 3.84
CA ILE A 116 -2.18 10.79 2.45
C ILE A 116 -3.46 10.44 1.69
N SER A 117 -4.56 10.15 2.38
CA SER A 117 -5.80 9.71 1.72
C SER A 117 -6.29 10.70 0.66
N ALA A 118 -6.18 11.99 0.92
CA ALA A 118 -6.67 13.02 0.02
C ALA A 118 -5.86 13.10 -1.31
N VAL A 119 -4.64 12.58 -1.33
CA VAL A 119 -3.77 12.57 -2.52
C VAL A 119 -3.59 11.18 -3.09
N ALA A 120 -4.21 10.16 -2.48
CA ALA A 120 -4.24 8.80 -2.99
C ALA A 120 -5.37 8.64 -4.02
N ARG A 121 -5.24 7.66 -4.90
CA ARG A 121 -6.32 7.28 -5.83
C ARG A 121 -7.51 6.66 -5.11
N GLY A 122 -7.23 5.93 -4.04
CA GLY A 122 -8.23 5.27 -3.25
C GLY A 122 -7.62 4.70 -1.98
N VAL A 123 -8.49 4.22 -1.08
CA VAL A 123 -8.09 3.70 0.23
C VAL A 123 -8.78 2.37 0.44
N ILE A 124 -8.02 1.34 0.83
CA ILE A 124 -8.54 0.03 1.18
C ILE A 124 -8.03 -0.31 2.57
N LEU A 125 -8.92 -0.63 3.48
CA LEU A 125 -8.54 -0.90 4.86
C LEU A 125 -9.45 -1.94 5.51
N GLY A 126 -8.93 -2.65 6.51
CA GLY A 126 -9.74 -3.48 7.38
C GLY A 126 -9.88 -4.94 6.98
N PHE A 127 -9.30 -5.37 5.88
CA PHE A 127 -9.46 -6.74 5.37
C PHE A 127 -8.21 -7.61 5.56
N GLY A 128 -7.37 -7.27 6.54
CA GLY A 128 -6.13 -7.99 6.77
C GLY A 128 -5.18 -7.88 5.58
N LEU A 129 -4.40 -8.91 5.34
CA LEU A 129 -3.48 -8.93 4.19
C LEU A 129 -4.21 -8.91 2.86
N ARG A 130 -5.46 -9.32 2.84
CA ARG A 130 -6.28 -9.25 1.63
C ARG A 130 -6.47 -7.82 1.12
N SER A 131 -6.30 -6.83 1.99
CA SER A 131 -6.35 -5.42 1.56
C SER A 131 -5.34 -5.13 0.45
N TYR A 132 -4.14 -5.73 0.52
CA TYR A 132 -3.13 -5.60 -0.53
C TYR A 132 -3.56 -6.26 -1.84
N GLU A 133 -4.20 -7.43 -1.75
CA GLU A 133 -4.68 -8.14 -2.95
C GLU A 133 -5.78 -7.34 -3.64
N LEU A 134 -6.67 -6.74 -2.84
CA LEU A 134 -7.73 -5.88 -3.37
C LEU A 134 -7.14 -4.63 -4.04
N ALA A 135 -6.07 -4.07 -3.49
CA ALA A 135 -5.37 -2.93 -4.10
C ALA A 135 -4.74 -3.34 -5.43
N LEU A 136 -4.14 -4.52 -5.49
CA LEU A 136 -3.56 -5.05 -6.73
C LEU A 136 -4.65 -5.21 -7.80
N GLU A 137 -5.81 -5.73 -7.43
CA GLU A 137 -6.95 -5.87 -8.34
C GLU A 137 -7.48 -4.51 -8.79
N ALA A 138 -7.49 -3.52 -7.90
CA ALA A 138 -7.92 -2.17 -8.26
C ALA A 138 -6.98 -1.51 -9.29
N LEU A 139 -5.68 -1.78 -9.19
CA LEU A 139 -4.68 -1.22 -10.11
C LEU A 139 -4.61 -1.97 -11.43
N PHE A 140 -4.84 -3.28 -11.40
CA PHE A 140 -4.74 -4.18 -12.56
C PHE A 140 -6.00 -5.05 -12.61
N PRO A 141 -7.15 -4.47 -12.99
CA PRO A 141 -8.38 -5.24 -13.03
C PRO A 141 -8.29 -6.39 -14.04
N SER A 142 -8.96 -7.50 -13.73
CA SER A 142 -9.02 -8.62 -14.67
C SER A 142 -9.72 -8.20 -15.95
N SER A 143 -9.32 -8.81 -17.08
CA SER A 143 -9.81 -8.43 -18.42
C SER A 143 -11.33 -8.52 -18.61
N GLU A 144 -12.00 -9.34 -17.81
CA GLU A 144 -13.46 -9.51 -17.85
C GLU A 144 -14.21 -8.31 -17.23
N GLN A 145 -13.50 -7.44 -16.50
CA GLN A 145 -14.07 -6.27 -15.85
C GLN A 145 -13.68 -4.98 -16.56
N GLY A 146 -13.38 -5.07 -17.84
CA GLY A 146 -12.67 -4.08 -18.63
C GLY A 146 -13.26 -2.69 -18.77
N THR A 147 -14.40 -2.37 -18.18
CA THR A 147 -14.91 -1.00 -18.10
C THR A 147 -15.35 -0.73 -16.68
N SER A 148 -14.68 0.22 -16.06
CA SER A 148 -15.09 0.69 -14.75
C SER A 148 -16.46 1.34 -14.84
N ARG A 149 -17.43 0.73 -14.17
CA ARG A 149 -18.79 1.27 -14.04
C ARG A 149 -18.87 2.37 -12.99
N PHE A 150 -17.76 2.66 -12.33
CA PHE A 150 -17.69 3.53 -11.16
C PHE A 150 -16.78 4.73 -11.38
N LEU A 151 -16.46 5.04 -12.62
CA LEU A 151 -15.70 6.23 -12.90
C LEU A 151 -16.55 7.47 -12.65
N PRO A 152 -15.97 8.47 -11.97
CA PRO A 152 -16.58 9.79 -11.93
C PRO A 152 -16.65 10.38 -13.33
#